data_d8feff9162a01e363c264daf4aaaa14d
#
_entry.id   d8feff9162a01e363c264daf4aaaa14d
#
_cell.length_a   1.000
_cell.length_b   1.000
_cell.length_c   1.000
_cell.angle_alpha   90.00
_cell.angle_beta   90.00
_cell.angle_gamma   90.00
#
_symmetry.space_group_name_H-M   'P 1'
#
loop_
_entity.id
_entity.type
_entity.pdbx_description
1 polymer ?
#
loop_
_entity_poly.entity_id
_entity_poly.type
_entity_poly.pdbx_seq_one_letter_code
_entity_poly.pdbx_strand_id
1 'polypeptide(L)'
;MGSIKFGKVRKLYNKLKTANFSFVTNILLYLVAVIVALPLFFLLSPHLPEINIPLGAGIHLEYLLFSILVVGLSIYVVIRLKHLVLILLSIGLISIAVSSARGAYSFQDAFQEYVVSLYNLQNNPVAVPLMAEDYEPFQDANRVAEAVHEEAPSVRKFAVKIGTKHFSEYTDKDNRSLIQSFSIFKEINNNWVYVSDPAGEEYFASAEETIEQQQVDGKFNGDCDDHAILMAACLKYVGSEVRLVRTTHHIYPELKIGSKDQLDKATFLIRHKLFVKESKKNSIYYHVDQSGVIWLNFDYTGRAPGGKFLQEDIVGILEF
;
A
#
# COMPACT_ATOMS: atom_id res chain seq x y z
N MET A 1 45.88 36.93 -43.39
CA MET A 1 45.14 35.76 -43.91
C MET A 1 44.64 34.79 -42.84
N GLY A 2 44.57 35.17 -41.56
CA GLY A 2 44.21 34.31 -40.42
C GLY A 2 42.82 34.51 -39.81
N SER A 3 42.12 35.64 -40.07
CA SER A 3 40.87 36.02 -39.39
C SER A 3 39.58 35.30 -39.88
N ILE A 4 39.58 34.78 -41.10
CA ILE A 4 38.38 34.18 -41.71
C ILE A 4 38.13 32.73 -41.22
N LYS A 5 39.17 32.01 -40.82
CA LYS A 5 39.04 30.63 -40.34
C LYS A 5 38.41 30.51 -38.94
N PHE A 6 38.68 31.42 -38.02
CA PHE A 6 38.18 31.40 -36.67
C PHE A 6 36.64 31.61 -36.59
N GLY A 7 36.10 32.48 -37.44
CA GLY A 7 34.67 32.72 -37.48
C GLY A 7 33.84 31.52 -37.97
N LYS A 8 34.35 30.75 -38.94
CA LYS A 8 33.70 29.53 -39.42
C LYS A 8 33.71 28.40 -38.36
N VAL A 9 34.81 28.21 -37.67
CA VAL A 9 34.96 27.22 -36.60
C VAL A 9 34.03 27.52 -35.42
N ARG A 10 33.96 28.80 -35.02
CA ARG A 10 33.04 29.25 -33.95
C ARG A 10 31.56 29.10 -34.35
N LYS A 11 31.20 29.35 -35.59
CA LYS A 11 29.85 29.10 -36.11
C LYS A 11 29.50 27.61 -36.14
N LEU A 12 30.43 26.76 -36.55
CA LEU A 12 30.28 25.31 -36.58
C LEU A 12 30.15 24.75 -35.15
N TYR A 13 30.98 25.18 -34.23
CA TYR A 13 30.92 24.80 -32.82
C TYR A 13 29.58 25.22 -32.18
N ASN A 14 29.14 26.44 -32.42
CA ASN A 14 27.84 26.91 -31.92
C ASN A 14 26.67 26.12 -32.55
N LYS A 15 26.73 25.77 -33.81
CA LYS A 15 25.72 24.96 -34.50
C LYS A 15 25.70 23.51 -33.98
N LEU A 16 26.82 22.91 -33.69
CA LEU A 16 26.93 21.57 -33.08
C LEU A 16 26.44 21.58 -31.62
N LYS A 17 26.82 22.62 -30.86
CA LYS A 17 26.37 22.79 -29.48
C LYS A 17 24.84 22.98 -29.37
N THR A 18 24.22 23.77 -30.28
CA THR A 18 22.77 23.96 -30.33
C THR A 18 22.06 22.72 -30.83
N ALA A 19 22.62 21.98 -31.79
CA ALA A 19 22.05 20.72 -32.27
C ALA A 19 22.08 19.63 -31.20
N ASN A 20 23.18 19.47 -30.47
CA ASN A 20 23.30 18.53 -29.35
C ASN A 20 22.35 18.90 -28.19
N PHE A 21 22.23 20.19 -27.87
CA PHE A 21 21.29 20.64 -26.85
C PHE A 21 19.84 20.37 -27.24
N SER A 22 19.47 20.64 -28.50
CA SER A 22 18.12 20.34 -29.02
C SER A 22 17.83 18.84 -29.02
N PHE A 23 18.81 18.01 -29.34
CA PHE A 23 18.67 16.55 -29.34
C PHE A 23 18.43 16.00 -27.92
N VAL A 24 19.24 16.41 -26.95
CA VAL A 24 19.08 16.03 -25.53
C VAL A 24 17.73 16.48 -24.99
N THR A 25 17.32 17.72 -25.28
CA THR A 25 16.03 18.27 -24.85
C THR A 25 14.86 17.47 -25.43
N ASN A 26 14.93 17.08 -26.70
CA ASN A 26 13.88 16.26 -27.32
C ASN A 26 13.80 14.86 -26.68
N ILE A 27 14.92 14.21 -26.41
CA ILE A 27 14.94 12.91 -25.73
C ILE A 27 14.27 13.04 -24.34
N LEU A 28 14.62 14.07 -23.57
CA LEU A 28 14.04 14.33 -22.27
C LEU A 28 12.53 14.51 -22.37
N LEU A 29 12.03 15.27 -23.34
CA LEU A 29 10.60 15.46 -23.56
C LEU A 29 9.89 14.17 -23.94
N TYR A 30 10.49 13.30 -24.75
CA TYR A 30 9.95 11.98 -25.05
C TYR A 30 9.88 11.08 -23.82
N LEU A 31 10.91 11.08 -22.98
CA LEU A 31 10.90 10.34 -21.71
C LEU A 31 9.78 10.82 -20.79
N VAL A 32 9.63 12.14 -20.64
CA VAL A 32 8.52 12.72 -19.88
C VAL A 32 7.17 12.33 -20.46
N ALA A 33 7.01 12.33 -21.78
CA ALA A 33 5.78 11.91 -22.43
C ALA A 33 5.43 10.44 -22.14
N VAL A 34 6.40 9.55 -22.15
CA VAL A 34 6.20 8.14 -21.79
C VAL A 34 5.84 7.99 -20.31
N ILE A 35 6.54 8.71 -19.41
CA ILE A 35 6.23 8.70 -17.97
C ILE A 35 4.79 9.17 -17.72
N VAL A 36 4.30 10.18 -18.44
CA VAL A 36 2.92 10.67 -18.32
C VAL A 36 1.91 9.72 -18.99
N ALA A 37 2.30 9.06 -20.09
CA ALA A 37 1.41 8.15 -20.83
C ALA A 37 1.03 6.91 -20.01
N LEU A 38 1.94 6.37 -19.19
CA LEU A 38 1.70 5.15 -18.41
C LEU A 38 0.50 5.27 -17.44
N PRO A 39 0.43 6.27 -16.54
CA PRO A 39 -0.74 6.40 -15.67
C PRO A 39 -2.02 6.69 -16.44
N LEU A 40 -1.96 7.47 -17.55
CA LEU A 40 -3.12 7.71 -18.40
C LEU A 40 -3.63 6.43 -19.05
N PHE A 41 -2.74 5.56 -19.49
CA PHE A 41 -3.12 4.26 -20.04
C PHE A 41 -3.86 3.41 -19.01
N PHE A 42 -3.31 3.25 -17.79
CA PHE A 42 -3.95 2.46 -16.74
C PHE A 42 -5.27 3.05 -16.25
N LEU A 43 -5.38 4.37 -16.18
CA LEU A 43 -6.60 5.06 -15.78
C LEU A 43 -7.74 4.86 -16.81
N LEU A 44 -7.41 4.86 -18.09
CA LEU A 44 -8.40 4.84 -19.17
C LEU A 44 -8.67 3.42 -19.70
N SER A 45 -7.73 2.48 -19.57
CA SER A 45 -7.86 1.12 -20.08
C SER A 45 -9.09 0.34 -19.56
N PRO A 46 -9.56 0.50 -18.29
CA PRO A 46 -10.76 -0.18 -17.83
C PRO A 46 -12.06 0.27 -18.52
N HIS A 47 -12.03 1.42 -19.19
CA HIS A 47 -13.18 1.99 -19.91
C HIS A 47 -13.23 1.60 -21.39
N LEU A 48 -12.26 0.80 -21.86
CA LEU A 48 -12.25 0.33 -23.24
C LEU A 48 -13.29 -0.77 -23.45
N PRO A 49 -13.97 -0.77 -24.59
CA PRO A 49 -14.83 -1.88 -24.96
C PRO A 49 -13.99 -3.15 -25.18
N GLU A 50 -14.43 -4.27 -24.64
CA GLU A 50 -13.79 -5.58 -24.83
C GLU A 50 -14.09 -6.10 -26.24
N ILE A 51 -13.15 -5.92 -27.17
CA ILE A 51 -13.29 -6.40 -28.55
C ILE A 51 -12.68 -7.81 -28.70
N ASN A 52 -11.79 -8.20 -27.77
CA ASN A 52 -11.18 -9.54 -27.68
C ASN A 52 -10.54 -10.08 -28.97
N ILE A 53 -9.74 -9.28 -29.65
CA ILE A 53 -8.94 -9.73 -30.78
C ILE A 53 -7.53 -10.12 -30.31
N PRO A 54 -7.25 -11.41 -30.11
CA PRO A 54 -5.95 -11.84 -29.59
C PRO A 54 -4.87 -11.76 -30.66
N LEU A 55 -3.75 -11.11 -30.36
CA LEU A 55 -2.54 -11.06 -31.22
C LEU A 55 -1.50 -12.14 -30.85
N GLY A 56 -1.79 -12.97 -29.82
CA GLY A 56 -0.85 -13.93 -29.25
C GLY A 56 -0.12 -13.40 -28.02
N ALA A 57 0.54 -14.28 -27.28
CA ALA A 57 1.27 -13.96 -26.03
C ALA A 57 0.45 -13.16 -24.96
N GLY A 58 -0.89 -13.27 -24.99
CA GLY A 58 -1.77 -12.56 -24.05
C GLY A 58 -1.96 -11.06 -24.35
N ILE A 59 -1.53 -10.60 -25.51
CA ILE A 59 -1.72 -9.22 -25.99
C ILE A 59 -2.96 -9.17 -26.86
N HIS A 60 -3.84 -8.21 -26.58
CA HIS A 60 -5.04 -7.92 -27.36
C HIS A 60 -4.84 -6.66 -28.21
N LEU A 61 -5.36 -6.68 -29.43
CA LEU A 61 -5.20 -5.61 -30.43
C LEU A 61 -5.69 -4.26 -29.92
N GLU A 62 -6.81 -4.25 -29.21
CA GLU A 62 -7.42 -3.03 -28.64
C GLU A 62 -6.48 -2.32 -27.67
N TYR A 63 -5.80 -3.05 -26.77
CA TYR A 63 -4.85 -2.46 -25.83
C TYR A 63 -3.59 -1.94 -26.53
N LEU A 64 -3.14 -2.62 -27.59
CA LEU A 64 -2.00 -2.16 -28.38
C LEU A 64 -2.32 -0.84 -29.09
N LEU A 65 -3.45 -0.79 -29.80
CA LEU A 65 -3.88 0.42 -30.52
C LEU A 65 -4.11 1.59 -29.54
N PHE A 66 -4.74 1.29 -28.41
CA PHE A 66 -4.98 2.30 -27.38
C PHE A 66 -3.68 2.81 -26.78
N SER A 67 -2.69 1.95 -26.51
CA SER A 67 -1.39 2.37 -25.99
C SER A 67 -0.66 3.29 -26.96
N ILE A 68 -0.69 2.99 -28.27
CA ILE A 68 -0.12 3.84 -29.32
C ILE A 68 -0.81 5.22 -29.34
N LEU A 69 -2.13 5.25 -29.21
CA LEU A 69 -2.91 6.49 -29.20
C LEU A 69 -2.55 7.33 -27.97
N VAL A 70 -2.53 6.73 -26.77
CA VAL A 70 -2.21 7.45 -25.51
C VAL A 70 -0.79 7.98 -25.54
N VAL A 71 0.19 7.18 -25.97
CA VAL A 71 1.59 7.61 -26.10
C VAL A 71 1.71 8.73 -27.13
N GLY A 72 1.08 8.59 -28.31
CA GLY A 72 1.09 9.61 -29.35
C GLY A 72 0.48 10.93 -28.91
N LEU A 73 -0.65 10.87 -28.19
CA LEU A 73 -1.31 12.06 -27.62
C LEU A 73 -0.42 12.72 -26.55
N SER A 74 0.18 11.92 -25.67
CA SER A 74 1.09 12.42 -24.63
C SER A 74 2.31 13.10 -25.25
N ILE A 75 2.91 12.53 -26.29
CA ILE A 75 4.03 13.14 -27.03
C ILE A 75 3.57 14.47 -27.65
N TYR A 76 2.42 14.48 -28.31
CA TYR A 76 1.89 15.72 -28.94
C TYR A 76 1.70 16.83 -27.89
N VAL A 77 1.05 16.54 -26.76
CA VAL A 77 0.81 17.51 -25.69
C VAL A 77 2.12 18.01 -25.08
N VAL A 78 3.04 17.11 -24.73
CA VAL A 78 4.33 17.45 -24.14
C VAL A 78 5.16 18.33 -25.06
N ILE A 79 5.22 18.01 -26.35
CA ILE A 79 5.95 18.83 -27.33
C ILE A 79 5.26 20.18 -27.54
N ARG A 80 3.94 20.23 -27.57
CA ARG A 80 3.19 21.47 -27.72
C ARG A 80 3.40 22.43 -26.55
N LEU A 81 3.50 21.86 -25.34
CA LEU A 81 3.70 22.58 -24.09
C LEU A 81 5.17 22.56 -23.60
N LYS A 82 6.12 22.29 -24.47
CA LYS A 82 7.52 22.03 -24.14
C LYS A 82 8.17 23.01 -23.14
N HIS A 83 7.89 24.31 -23.28
CA HIS A 83 8.46 25.34 -22.41
C HIS A 83 7.88 25.23 -21.00
N LEU A 84 6.56 25.02 -20.87
CA LEU A 84 5.91 24.81 -19.58
C LEU A 84 6.41 23.53 -18.92
N VAL A 85 6.48 22.43 -19.69
CA VAL A 85 6.98 21.13 -19.19
C VAL A 85 8.41 21.25 -18.69
N LEU A 86 9.30 21.92 -19.42
CA LEU A 86 10.69 22.11 -19.01
C LEU A 86 10.81 22.98 -17.75
N ILE A 87 9.97 24.01 -17.61
CA ILE A 87 9.94 24.85 -16.39
C ILE A 87 9.47 24.00 -15.20
N LEU A 88 8.36 23.29 -15.31
CA LEU A 88 7.84 22.44 -14.23
C LEU A 88 8.81 21.34 -13.86
N LEU A 89 9.42 20.69 -14.86
CA LEU A 89 10.44 19.67 -14.64
C LEU A 89 11.66 20.24 -13.89
N SER A 90 12.12 21.44 -14.28
CA SER A 90 13.24 22.08 -13.60
C SER A 90 12.91 22.44 -12.15
N ILE A 91 11.71 22.96 -11.89
CA ILE A 91 11.26 23.25 -10.53
C ILE A 91 11.17 21.97 -9.70
N GLY A 92 10.57 20.90 -10.24
CA GLY A 92 10.47 19.60 -9.58
C GLY A 92 11.83 19.00 -9.24
N LEU A 93 12.75 18.97 -10.20
CA LEU A 93 14.11 18.45 -10.00
C LEU A 93 14.88 19.25 -8.95
N ILE A 94 14.79 20.58 -8.97
CA ILE A 94 15.44 21.44 -7.96
C ILE A 94 14.81 21.17 -6.58
N SER A 95 13.48 21.08 -6.50
CA SER A 95 12.77 20.79 -5.26
C SER A 95 13.20 19.45 -4.64
N ILE A 96 13.25 18.38 -5.44
CA ILE A 96 13.70 17.06 -4.99
C ILE A 96 15.18 17.12 -4.57
N ALA A 97 16.05 17.80 -5.34
CA ALA A 97 17.46 17.91 -5.01
C ALA A 97 17.69 18.64 -3.67
N VAL A 98 16.96 19.73 -3.42
CA VAL A 98 17.02 20.47 -2.14
C VAL A 98 16.48 19.63 -0.99
N SER A 99 15.37 18.92 -1.19
CA SER A 99 14.77 18.02 -0.20
C SER A 99 15.71 16.86 0.14
N SER A 100 16.30 16.26 -0.89
CA SER A 100 17.29 15.16 -0.73
C SER A 100 18.53 15.61 0.02
N ALA A 101 19.03 16.82 -0.24
CA ALA A 101 20.16 17.39 0.51
C ALA A 101 19.84 17.61 2.00
N ARG A 102 18.55 17.75 2.35
CA ARG A 102 18.07 17.86 3.74
C ARG A 102 17.72 16.50 4.36
N GLY A 103 17.86 15.40 3.62
CA GLY A 103 17.53 14.06 4.07
C GLY A 103 16.03 13.76 4.20
N ALA A 104 15.15 14.60 3.63
CA ALA A 104 13.71 14.49 3.78
C ALA A 104 13.01 13.67 2.67
N TYR A 105 13.37 13.91 1.40
CA TYR A 105 12.72 13.25 0.24
C TYR A 105 13.72 13.15 -0.91
N SER A 106 13.93 11.93 -1.41
CA SER A 106 14.96 11.64 -2.42
C SER A 106 14.36 11.33 -3.80
N PHE A 107 15.24 11.26 -4.81
CA PHE A 107 14.84 10.75 -6.13
C PHE A 107 14.37 9.31 -6.10
N GLN A 108 14.88 8.51 -5.18
CA GLN A 108 14.43 7.13 -4.99
C GLN A 108 13.02 7.09 -4.47
N ASP A 109 12.66 7.97 -3.52
CA ASP A 109 11.30 8.06 -2.97
C ASP A 109 10.31 8.50 -4.06
N ALA A 110 10.65 9.53 -4.86
CA ALA A 110 9.84 9.96 -6.00
C ALA A 110 9.61 8.84 -7.02
N PHE A 111 10.63 8.05 -7.32
CA PHE A 111 10.50 6.91 -8.21
C PHE A 111 9.63 5.81 -7.62
N GLN A 112 9.80 5.50 -6.34
CA GLN A 112 8.97 4.51 -5.64
C GLN A 112 7.51 4.94 -5.61
N GLU A 113 7.22 6.19 -5.27
CA GLU A 113 5.85 6.72 -5.27
C GLU A 113 5.20 6.67 -6.67
N TYR A 114 5.96 6.97 -7.72
CA TYR A 114 5.46 6.84 -9.09
C TYR A 114 5.12 5.37 -9.42
N VAL A 115 6.00 4.42 -9.10
CA VAL A 115 5.76 2.98 -9.31
C VAL A 115 4.55 2.51 -8.51
N VAL A 116 4.43 2.93 -7.24
CA VAL A 116 3.27 2.63 -6.38
C VAL A 116 1.98 3.15 -7.00
N SER A 117 1.99 4.41 -7.48
CA SER A 117 0.83 5.02 -8.12
C SER A 117 0.38 4.27 -9.38
N LEU A 118 1.32 3.89 -10.27
CA LEU A 118 1.01 3.06 -11.43
C LEU A 118 0.37 1.73 -11.05
N TYR A 119 0.88 1.13 -9.98
CA TYR A 119 0.45 -0.17 -9.54
C TYR A 119 -0.99 -0.14 -8.99
N ASN A 120 -1.32 0.89 -8.23
CA ASN A 120 -2.65 1.07 -7.66
C ASN A 120 -3.70 1.37 -8.74
N LEU A 121 -3.31 2.06 -9.82
CA LEU A 121 -4.19 2.25 -10.97
C LEU A 121 -4.55 0.92 -11.67
N GLN A 122 -3.65 -0.07 -11.62
CA GLN A 122 -3.88 -1.38 -12.22
C GLN A 122 -4.65 -2.35 -11.31
N ASN A 123 -4.53 -2.20 -9.99
CA ASN A 123 -4.96 -3.20 -9.00
C ASN A 123 -5.95 -2.63 -7.98
N ASN A 124 -6.94 -1.89 -8.41
CA ASN A 124 -7.91 -1.18 -7.57
C ASN A 124 -8.12 -1.82 -6.18
N PRO A 125 -7.67 -1.19 -5.09
CA PRO A 125 -8.11 -1.56 -3.75
C PRO A 125 -9.63 -1.39 -3.64
N VAL A 126 -10.30 -2.31 -2.97
CA VAL A 126 -11.74 -2.27 -2.77
C VAL A 126 -12.03 -1.49 -1.48
N ALA A 127 -12.53 -0.26 -1.65
CA ALA A 127 -13.04 0.53 -0.54
C ALA A 127 -14.46 0.08 -0.20
N VAL A 128 -14.69 -0.27 1.05
CA VAL A 128 -16.04 -0.44 1.59
C VAL A 128 -16.30 0.79 2.48
N PRO A 129 -17.22 1.68 2.10
CA PRO A 129 -17.54 2.83 2.93
C PRO A 129 -18.25 2.35 4.20
N LEU A 130 -17.74 2.75 5.35
CA LEU A 130 -18.45 2.66 6.60
C LEU A 130 -19.49 3.79 6.64
N MET A 131 -20.72 3.46 6.33
CA MET A 131 -21.82 4.37 6.62
C MET A 131 -22.01 4.35 8.13
N ALA A 132 -21.71 5.44 8.79
CA ALA A 132 -21.98 5.58 10.20
C ALA A 132 -23.47 5.83 10.39
N GLU A 133 -24.20 4.78 10.39
CA GLU A 133 -25.50 4.74 10.99
C GLU A 133 -25.32 3.97 12.29
N ASP A 134 -25.81 4.53 13.37
CA ASP A 134 -25.93 4.04 14.73
C ASP A 134 -25.53 2.56 14.93
N TYR A 135 -24.22 2.30 15.00
CA TYR A 135 -23.76 0.99 15.42
C TYR A 135 -24.26 0.73 16.84
N GLU A 136 -24.73 -0.47 17.10
CA GLU A 136 -25.00 -0.90 18.45
C GLU A 136 -23.72 -0.79 19.30
N PRO A 137 -23.84 -0.54 20.60
CA PRO A 137 -22.69 -0.63 21.49
C PRO A 137 -22.01 -1.98 21.31
N PHE A 138 -20.68 -1.97 21.15
CA PHE A 138 -19.92 -3.21 21.00
C PHE A 138 -20.19 -4.12 22.21
N GLN A 139 -20.79 -5.27 21.95
CA GLN A 139 -21.17 -6.20 23.01
C GLN A 139 -19.92 -6.68 23.75
N ASP A 140 -19.99 -6.75 25.08
CA ASP A 140 -18.89 -7.13 25.95
C ASP A 140 -17.61 -6.28 25.81
N ALA A 141 -17.73 -5.02 25.33
CA ALA A 141 -16.61 -4.11 25.07
C ALA A 141 -15.59 -4.07 26.22
N ASN A 142 -16.06 -4.01 27.47
CA ASN A 142 -15.18 -3.95 28.65
C ASN A 142 -14.38 -5.25 28.82
N ARG A 143 -15.02 -6.41 28.64
CA ARG A 143 -14.34 -7.72 28.74
C ARG A 143 -13.29 -7.89 27.66
N VAL A 144 -13.64 -7.51 26.42
CA VAL A 144 -12.72 -7.56 25.30
C VAL A 144 -11.55 -6.57 25.49
N ALA A 145 -11.82 -5.34 25.94
CA ALA A 145 -10.79 -4.35 26.21
C ALA A 145 -9.83 -4.80 27.35
N GLU A 146 -10.36 -5.41 28.41
CA GLU A 146 -9.57 -6.00 29.48
C GLU A 146 -8.72 -7.19 28.96
N ALA A 147 -9.25 -8.02 28.08
CA ALA A 147 -8.53 -9.16 27.49
C ALA A 147 -7.39 -8.72 26.56
N VAL A 148 -7.51 -7.57 25.90
CA VAL A 148 -6.44 -7.01 25.04
C VAL A 148 -5.20 -6.67 25.85
N HIS A 149 -5.30 -5.99 26.98
CA HIS A 149 -4.25 -5.66 27.98
C HIS A 149 -2.81 -5.62 27.40
N GLU A 150 -2.54 -4.70 26.48
CA GLU A 150 -1.28 -4.59 25.74
C GLU A 150 -0.04 -4.32 26.62
N GLU A 151 -0.25 -3.80 27.82
CA GLU A 151 0.83 -3.49 28.78
C GLU A 151 1.33 -4.72 29.57
N ALA A 152 0.68 -5.89 29.42
CA ALA A 152 1.12 -7.11 30.09
C ALA A 152 2.57 -7.48 29.67
N PRO A 153 3.45 -7.86 30.61
CA PRO A 153 4.86 -8.13 30.33
C PRO A 153 5.08 -9.24 29.28
N SER A 154 4.20 -10.24 29.26
CA SER A 154 4.20 -11.35 28.28
C SER A 154 3.88 -10.83 26.88
N VAL A 155 2.82 -10.03 26.74
CA VAL A 155 2.40 -9.38 25.47
C VAL A 155 3.50 -8.47 24.96
N ARG A 156 4.06 -7.62 25.82
CA ARG A 156 5.17 -6.72 25.48
C ARG A 156 6.36 -7.49 24.88
N LYS A 157 6.85 -8.48 25.60
CA LYS A 157 8.00 -9.29 25.17
C LYS A 157 7.71 -10.00 23.86
N PHE A 158 6.51 -10.52 23.74
CA PHE A 158 6.06 -11.25 22.56
C PHE A 158 5.92 -10.32 21.33
N ALA A 159 5.20 -9.21 21.43
CA ALA A 159 4.97 -8.26 20.35
C ALA A 159 6.29 -7.71 19.78
N VAL A 160 7.26 -7.33 20.63
CA VAL A 160 8.60 -6.91 20.19
C VAL A 160 9.32 -8.02 19.42
N LYS A 161 9.27 -9.26 19.92
CA LYS A 161 9.90 -10.41 19.31
C LYS A 161 9.33 -10.70 17.91
N ILE A 162 8.00 -10.76 17.78
CA ILE A 162 7.36 -11.11 16.52
C ILE A 162 7.29 -9.93 15.54
N GLY A 163 7.22 -8.69 16.03
CA GLY A 163 7.27 -7.48 15.22
C GLY A 163 8.58 -7.31 14.44
N THR A 164 9.66 -7.97 14.88
CA THR A 164 10.97 -7.95 14.21
C THR A 164 11.38 -9.30 13.63
N LYS A 165 10.51 -10.32 13.70
CA LYS A 165 10.82 -11.68 13.27
C LYS A 165 10.83 -11.85 11.75
N HIS A 166 9.89 -11.20 11.07
CA HIS A 166 9.76 -11.24 9.63
C HIS A 166 10.14 -9.88 9.04
N PHE A 167 10.59 -9.90 7.78
CA PHE A 167 10.87 -8.68 7.01
C PHE A 167 11.99 -7.79 7.57
N SER A 168 12.91 -8.36 8.34
CA SER A 168 14.05 -7.64 8.94
C SER A 168 14.99 -7.01 7.92
N GLU A 169 14.96 -7.46 6.66
CA GLU A 169 15.69 -6.90 5.53
C GLU A 169 15.16 -5.54 5.07
N TYR A 170 13.94 -5.18 5.45
CA TYR A 170 13.32 -3.89 5.12
C TYR A 170 13.51 -2.91 6.28
N THR A 171 14.51 -2.05 6.16
CA THR A 171 14.92 -1.08 7.20
C THR A 171 14.39 0.33 6.96
N ASP A 172 13.26 0.45 6.28
CA ASP A 172 12.63 1.75 6.02
C ASP A 172 12.14 2.38 7.33
N LYS A 173 12.73 3.52 7.69
CA LYS A 173 12.42 4.22 8.95
C LYS A 173 11.01 4.79 8.96
N ASP A 174 10.52 5.26 7.80
CA ASP A 174 9.23 5.92 7.67
C ASP A 174 8.06 4.92 7.72
N ASN A 175 8.33 3.66 7.34
CA ASN A 175 7.34 2.58 7.34
C ASN A 175 7.58 1.52 8.44
N ARG A 176 8.43 1.82 9.43
CA ARG A 176 8.83 0.84 10.44
C ARG A 176 7.65 0.24 11.20
N SER A 177 6.75 1.06 11.71
CA SER A 177 5.56 0.61 12.45
C SER A 177 4.68 -0.29 11.58
N LEU A 178 4.46 0.10 10.32
CA LEU A 178 3.67 -0.68 9.37
C LEU A 178 4.32 -2.05 9.07
N ILE A 179 5.64 -2.09 8.87
CA ILE A 179 6.38 -3.34 8.63
C ILE A 179 6.32 -4.24 9.87
N GLN A 180 6.42 -3.68 11.07
CA GLN A 180 6.26 -4.43 12.33
C GLN A 180 4.84 -5.00 12.46
N SER A 181 3.81 -4.22 12.14
CA SER A 181 2.42 -4.70 12.11
C SER A 181 2.22 -5.84 11.13
N PHE A 182 2.83 -5.76 9.95
CA PHE A 182 2.80 -6.84 8.96
C PHE A 182 3.58 -8.08 9.41
N SER A 183 4.67 -7.92 10.15
CA SER A 183 5.40 -9.03 10.75
C SER A 183 4.56 -9.75 11.83
N ILE A 184 3.86 -8.99 12.67
CA ILE A 184 2.92 -9.50 13.68
C ILE A 184 1.81 -10.28 12.99
N PHE A 185 1.14 -9.70 11.99
CA PHE A 185 0.12 -10.37 11.20
C PHE A 185 0.60 -11.72 10.66
N LYS A 186 1.78 -11.73 10.03
CA LYS A 186 2.34 -12.95 9.43
C LYS A 186 2.61 -14.03 10.47
N GLU A 187 3.16 -13.66 11.62
CA GLU A 187 3.47 -14.62 12.67
C GLU A 187 2.23 -15.22 13.28
N ILE A 188 1.26 -14.38 13.67
CA ILE A 188 0.04 -14.87 14.30
C ILE A 188 -0.75 -15.74 13.32
N ASN A 189 -1.03 -15.24 12.11
CA ASN A 189 -1.87 -15.97 11.15
C ASN A 189 -1.24 -17.29 10.66
N ASN A 190 0.09 -17.36 10.52
CA ASN A 190 0.75 -18.60 10.12
C ASN A 190 0.71 -19.70 11.19
N ASN A 191 0.53 -19.32 12.44
CA ASN A 191 0.54 -20.24 13.58
C ASN A 191 -0.82 -20.33 14.26
N TRP A 192 -1.89 -19.76 13.68
CA TRP A 192 -3.24 -19.81 14.22
C TRP A 192 -3.93 -21.12 13.89
N VAL A 193 -4.59 -21.70 14.89
CA VAL A 193 -5.49 -22.87 14.75
C VAL A 193 -6.83 -22.47 15.30
N TYR A 194 -7.86 -22.46 14.46
CA TYR A 194 -9.21 -22.13 14.88
C TYR A 194 -9.79 -23.25 15.77
N VAL A 195 -10.23 -22.87 16.96
CA VAL A 195 -10.91 -23.74 17.93
C VAL A 195 -12.11 -22.96 18.44
N SER A 196 -13.31 -23.48 18.21
CA SER A 196 -14.55 -22.85 18.69
C SER A 196 -14.69 -23.00 20.19
N ASP A 197 -15.31 -22.02 20.81
CA ASP A 197 -15.75 -22.08 22.19
C ASP A 197 -16.72 -23.25 22.45
N PRO A 198 -16.77 -23.75 23.70
CA PRO A 198 -17.78 -24.73 24.09
C PRO A 198 -19.19 -24.21 23.87
N ALA A 199 -20.08 -25.05 23.39
CA ALA A 199 -21.45 -24.66 23.09
C ALA A 199 -22.17 -24.01 24.31
N GLY A 200 -22.55 -22.75 24.17
CA GLY A 200 -23.30 -21.98 25.15
C GLY A 200 -22.46 -21.14 26.12
N GLU A 201 -21.15 -21.09 25.93
CA GLU A 201 -20.24 -20.24 26.71
C GLU A 201 -19.45 -19.36 25.71
N GLU A 202 -19.43 -18.04 25.93
CA GLU A 202 -18.59 -17.08 25.20
C GLU A 202 -17.38 -16.76 26.10
N TYR A 203 -16.21 -17.21 25.69
CA TYR A 203 -14.99 -17.05 26.42
C TYR A 203 -14.02 -16.17 25.63
N PHE A 204 -13.59 -15.06 26.19
CA PHE A 204 -12.58 -14.16 25.62
C PHE A 204 -11.23 -14.47 26.27
N ALA A 205 -10.41 -15.29 25.61
CA ALA A 205 -9.05 -15.54 26.10
C ALA A 205 -8.24 -14.23 26.06
N SER A 206 -7.57 -13.94 27.16
CA SER A 206 -6.68 -12.77 27.17
C SER A 206 -5.50 -12.99 26.23
N ALA A 207 -4.94 -11.89 25.69
CA ALA A 207 -3.75 -11.96 24.86
C ALA A 207 -2.58 -12.67 25.56
N GLU A 208 -2.46 -12.49 26.88
CA GLU A 208 -1.47 -13.18 27.70
C GLU A 208 -1.67 -14.68 27.74
N GLU A 209 -2.90 -15.13 27.99
CA GLU A 209 -3.29 -16.52 28.01
C GLU A 209 -3.03 -17.22 26.66
N THR A 210 -3.42 -16.60 25.55
CA THR A 210 -3.17 -17.13 24.21
C THR A 210 -1.68 -17.25 23.90
N ILE A 211 -0.84 -16.32 24.41
CA ILE A 211 0.62 -16.40 24.29
C ILE A 211 1.19 -17.54 25.15
N GLU A 212 0.67 -17.74 26.36
CA GLU A 212 1.11 -18.84 27.23
C GLU A 212 0.76 -20.20 26.65
N GLN A 213 -0.44 -20.37 26.11
CA GLN A 213 -0.85 -21.58 25.38
C GLN A 213 0.09 -21.90 24.22
N GLN A 214 0.47 -20.88 23.44
CA GLN A 214 1.40 -21.04 22.32
C GLN A 214 2.77 -21.57 22.78
N GLN A 215 3.24 -21.20 23.96
CA GLN A 215 4.50 -21.70 24.50
C GLN A 215 4.44 -23.20 24.82
N VAL A 216 3.26 -23.73 25.14
CA VAL A 216 3.04 -25.14 25.46
C VAL A 216 2.77 -25.94 24.17
N ASP A 217 1.87 -25.46 23.33
CA ASP A 217 1.35 -26.21 22.18
C ASP A 217 2.12 -25.93 20.88
N GLY A 218 2.95 -24.90 20.87
CA GLY A 218 3.69 -24.47 19.69
C GLY A 218 2.85 -23.69 18.68
N LYS A 219 1.53 -23.56 18.90
CA LYS A 219 0.59 -22.84 18.07
C LYS A 219 -0.39 -22.04 18.92
N PHE A 220 -0.97 -20.99 18.34
CA PHE A 220 -2.09 -20.28 18.94
C PHE A 220 -3.38 -21.04 18.67
N ASN A 221 -4.25 -21.10 19.65
CA ASN A 221 -5.55 -21.76 19.55
C ASN A 221 -6.62 -20.79 20.06
N GLY A 222 -7.76 -20.79 19.42
CA GLY A 222 -8.91 -19.97 19.79
C GLY A 222 -9.82 -19.70 18.59
N ASP A 223 -10.88 -18.96 18.79
CA ASP A 223 -11.78 -18.57 17.72
C ASP A 223 -11.51 -17.15 17.19
N CYS A 224 -12.52 -16.45 16.66
CA CYS A 224 -12.31 -15.18 15.99
C CYS A 224 -11.99 -14.04 16.95
N ASP A 225 -12.59 -14.03 18.13
CA ASP A 225 -12.36 -12.96 19.12
C ASP A 225 -11.02 -13.12 19.83
N ASP A 226 -10.59 -14.34 20.16
CA ASP A 226 -9.28 -14.61 20.71
C ASP A 226 -8.16 -14.17 19.76
N HIS A 227 -8.32 -14.46 18.46
CA HIS A 227 -7.42 -13.96 17.42
C HIS A 227 -7.40 -12.43 17.39
N ALA A 228 -8.58 -11.81 17.39
CA ALA A 228 -8.71 -10.36 17.31
C ALA A 228 -8.11 -9.67 18.52
N ILE A 229 -8.30 -10.22 19.73
CA ILE A 229 -7.72 -9.76 21.00
C ILE A 229 -6.19 -9.83 20.95
N LEU A 230 -5.62 -10.98 20.61
CA LEU A 230 -4.16 -11.14 20.51
C LEU A 230 -3.55 -10.20 19.48
N MET A 231 -4.17 -10.09 18.30
CA MET A 231 -3.71 -9.19 17.23
C MET A 231 -3.74 -7.74 17.70
N ALA A 232 -4.87 -7.29 18.27
CA ALA A 232 -5.01 -5.93 18.78
C ALA A 232 -3.97 -5.60 19.85
N ALA A 233 -3.76 -6.49 20.81
CA ALA A 233 -2.78 -6.31 21.88
C ALA A 233 -1.35 -6.12 21.34
N CYS A 234 -0.94 -6.97 20.40
CA CYS A 234 0.39 -6.89 19.80
C CYS A 234 0.56 -5.64 18.94
N LEU A 235 -0.46 -5.23 18.16
CA LEU A 235 -0.44 -4.04 17.33
C LEU A 235 -0.39 -2.76 18.15
N LYS A 236 -1.22 -2.64 19.20
CA LYS A 236 -1.21 -1.51 20.14
C LYS A 236 0.16 -1.37 20.79
N TYR A 237 0.74 -2.46 21.25
CA TYR A 237 2.04 -2.41 21.91
C TYR A 237 3.16 -1.86 21.00
N VAL A 238 3.16 -2.15 19.70
CA VAL A 238 4.14 -1.57 18.76
C VAL A 238 3.80 -0.16 18.30
N GLY A 239 2.77 0.46 18.89
CA GLY A 239 2.36 1.84 18.65
C GLY A 239 1.49 2.01 17.41
N SER A 240 0.84 0.96 16.93
CA SER A 240 -0.13 1.02 15.84
C SER A 240 -1.54 1.25 16.39
N GLU A 241 -2.32 2.09 15.70
CA GLU A 241 -3.72 2.27 16.00
C GLU A 241 -4.53 1.12 15.39
N VAL A 242 -5.33 0.46 16.19
CA VAL A 242 -6.15 -0.70 15.84
C VAL A 242 -7.53 -0.55 16.42
N ARG A 243 -8.53 -1.10 15.74
CA ARG A 243 -9.89 -1.26 16.25
C ARG A 243 -10.38 -2.68 16.01
N LEU A 244 -11.38 -3.10 16.77
CA LEU A 244 -12.10 -4.34 16.54
C LEU A 244 -13.45 -4.05 15.90
N VAL A 245 -13.77 -4.81 14.88
CA VAL A 245 -15.05 -4.74 14.17
C VAL A 245 -15.81 -6.00 14.47
N ARG A 246 -17.06 -5.85 14.89
CA ARG A 246 -18.00 -6.94 15.14
C ARG A 246 -19.06 -6.96 14.05
N THR A 247 -19.26 -8.11 13.48
CA THR A 247 -20.41 -8.45 12.62
C THR A 247 -21.38 -9.37 13.39
N THR A 248 -22.43 -9.83 12.76
CA THR A 248 -23.41 -10.73 13.41
C THR A 248 -22.76 -12.01 13.95
N HIS A 249 -21.73 -12.53 13.30
CA HIS A 249 -21.13 -13.83 13.67
C HIS A 249 -19.59 -13.82 13.63
N HIS A 250 -18.94 -12.67 13.63
CA HIS A 250 -17.49 -12.59 13.51
C HIS A 250 -16.95 -11.33 14.16
N ILE A 251 -15.74 -11.44 14.76
CA ILE A 251 -14.96 -10.31 15.26
C ILE A 251 -13.60 -10.36 14.58
N TYR A 252 -13.14 -9.20 14.10
CA TYR A 252 -11.84 -9.08 13.45
C TYR A 252 -11.17 -7.73 13.71
N PRO A 253 -9.84 -7.69 13.68
CA PRO A 253 -9.10 -6.44 13.86
C PRO A 253 -8.94 -5.68 12.54
N GLU A 254 -8.88 -4.35 12.63
CA GLU A 254 -8.49 -3.47 11.55
C GLU A 254 -7.34 -2.56 11.99
N LEU A 255 -6.36 -2.41 11.11
CA LEU A 255 -5.23 -1.53 11.31
C LEU A 255 -5.51 -0.16 10.68
N LYS A 256 -5.35 0.92 11.43
CA LYS A 256 -5.41 2.28 10.90
C LYS A 256 -4.26 2.53 9.93
N ILE A 257 -4.62 2.86 8.71
CA ILE A 257 -3.66 3.29 7.69
C ILE A 257 -3.65 4.81 7.59
N GLY A 258 -4.83 5.46 7.77
CA GLY A 258 -4.98 6.89 7.72
C GLY A 258 -5.36 7.39 6.33
N SER A 259 -4.40 7.77 5.49
CA SER A 259 -4.67 8.40 4.20
C SER A 259 -4.56 7.44 3.00
N LYS A 260 -5.04 7.90 1.85
CA LYS A 260 -4.90 7.18 0.58
C LYS A 260 -3.44 6.95 0.20
N ASP A 261 -2.56 7.92 0.40
CA ASP A 261 -1.13 7.79 0.10
C ASP A 261 -0.46 6.71 0.96
N GLN A 262 -0.87 6.61 2.23
CA GLN A 262 -0.40 5.56 3.14
C GLN A 262 -0.95 4.18 2.73
N LEU A 263 -2.21 4.11 2.28
CA LEU A 263 -2.78 2.86 1.73
C LEU A 263 -2.02 2.41 0.48
N ASP A 264 -1.66 3.34 -0.39
CA ASP A 264 -0.92 3.04 -1.60
C ASP A 264 0.46 2.45 -1.28
N LYS A 265 1.16 3.02 -0.29
CA LYS A 265 2.42 2.48 0.24
C LYS A 265 2.22 1.09 0.88
N ALA A 266 1.20 0.93 1.71
CA ALA A 266 0.86 -0.35 2.33
C ALA A 266 0.55 -1.42 1.27
N THR A 267 -0.25 -1.10 0.28
CA THR A 267 -0.60 -2.00 -0.84
C THR A 267 0.63 -2.42 -1.62
N PHE A 268 1.54 -1.48 -1.90
CA PHE A 268 2.80 -1.79 -2.57
C PHE A 268 3.67 -2.74 -1.74
N LEU A 269 3.83 -2.47 -0.44
CA LEU A 269 4.58 -3.34 0.46
C LEU A 269 3.98 -4.74 0.51
N ILE A 270 2.67 -4.85 0.67
CA ILE A 270 1.97 -6.15 0.72
C ILE A 270 2.21 -6.93 -0.56
N ARG A 271 1.99 -6.32 -1.72
CA ARG A 271 1.97 -7.03 -3.01
C ARG A 271 3.34 -7.31 -3.60
N HIS A 272 4.33 -6.45 -3.33
CA HIS A 272 5.62 -6.51 -4.03
C HIS A 272 6.80 -6.86 -3.15
N LYS A 273 6.63 -6.73 -1.84
CA LYS A 273 7.74 -6.91 -0.92
C LYS A 273 7.48 -8.02 0.09
N LEU A 274 6.36 -7.96 0.80
CA LEU A 274 6.19 -8.71 2.03
C LEU A 274 5.32 -9.96 1.87
N PHE A 275 4.22 -9.87 1.08
CA PHE A 275 3.25 -10.95 0.88
C PHE A 275 3.04 -11.27 -0.60
N VAL A 276 4.13 -11.27 -1.38
CA VAL A 276 4.09 -11.40 -2.85
C VAL A 276 3.37 -12.67 -3.32
N LYS A 277 3.52 -13.77 -2.59
CA LYS A 277 2.89 -15.05 -2.94
C LYS A 277 1.44 -15.11 -2.47
N GLU A 278 1.17 -14.60 -1.28
CA GLU A 278 -0.11 -14.66 -0.59
C GLU A 278 -1.13 -13.69 -1.17
N SER A 279 -0.68 -12.51 -1.61
CA SER A 279 -1.54 -11.43 -2.13
C SER A 279 -1.81 -11.50 -3.64
N LYS A 280 -1.26 -12.52 -4.35
CA LYS A 280 -1.39 -12.65 -5.82
C LYS A 280 -2.85 -12.59 -6.26
N LYS A 281 -3.18 -11.59 -7.13
CA LYS A 281 -4.49 -11.38 -7.77
C LYS A 281 -5.66 -11.05 -6.82
N ASN A 282 -5.42 -10.94 -5.52
CA ASN A 282 -6.47 -10.59 -4.56
C ASN A 282 -6.58 -9.07 -4.45
N SER A 283 -7.79 -8.54 -4.42
CA SER A 283 -8.02 -7.14 -4.06
C SER A 283 -7.60 -6.88 -2.61
N ILE A 284 -7.21 -5.65 -2.31
CA ILE A 284 -6.97 -5.21 -0.94
C ILE A 284 -8.25 -4.58 -0.42
N TYR A 285 -8.82 -5.15 0.65
CA TYR A 285 -10.07 -4.70 1.25
C TYR A 285 -9.77 -3.84 2.47
N TYR A 286 -10.50 -2.73 2.57
CA TYR A 286 -10.39 -1.77 3.66
C TYR A 286 -11.70 -1.01 3.84
N HIS A 287 -11.93 -0.52 5.04
CA HIS A 287 -13.00 0.42 5.30
C HIS A 287 -12.52 1.86 5.24
N VAL A 288 -13.44 2.76 4.91
CA VAL A 288 -13.25 4.21 5.00
C VAL A 288 -14.30 4.75 5.95
N ASP A 289 -13.88 5.36 7.06
CA ASP A 289 -14.80 5.97 8.00
C ASP A 289 -15.30 7.34 7.53
N GLN A 290 -16.21 7.96 8.30
CA GLN A 290 -16.82 9.25 7.95
C GLN A 290 -15.82 10.40 7.85
N SER A 291 -14.71 10.32 8.56
CA SER A 291 -13.63 11.31 8.51
C SER A 291 -12.67 11.08 7.33
N GLY A 292 -12.92 10.02 6.53
CA GLY A 292 -12.08 9.64 5.41
C GLY A 292 -10.82 8.85 5.82
N VAL A 293 -10.74 8.41 7.08
CA VAL A 293 -9.63 7.59 7.57
C VAL A 293 -9.81 6.16 7.07
N ILE A 294 -8.71 5.58 6.62
CA ILE A 294 -8.65 4.24 6.04
C ILE A 294 -8.23 3.23 7.10
N TRP A 295 -8.99 2.12 7.16
CA TRP A 295 -8.79 1.00 8.07
C TRP A 295 -8.62 -0.29 7.28
N LEU A 296 -7.44 -0.89 7.35
CA LEU A 296 -7.07 -2.08 6.59
C LEU A 296 -7.51 -3.36 7.33
N ASN A 297 -8.15 -4.27 6.62
CA ASN A 297 -8.54 -5.56 7.19
C ASN A 297 -7.32 -6.39 7.64
N PHE A 298 -7.34 -6.84 8.90
CA PHE A 298 -6.29 -7.66 9.52
C PHE A 298 -6.81 -9.02 10.02
N ASP A 299 -7.90 -9.47 9.43
CA ASP A 299 -8.55 -10.74 9.76
C ASP A 299 -7.67 -11.96 9.41
N TYR A 300 -7.72 -13.00 10.26
CA TYR A 300 -7.01 -14.26 10.05
C TYR A 300 -7.50 -15.03 8.82
N THR A 301 -8.71 -14.78 8.34
CA THR A 301 -9.24 -15.39 7.12
C THR A 301 -8.46 -14.94 5.87
N GLY A 302 -7.77 -13.79 5.94
CA GLY A 302 -6.87 -13.31 4.91
C GLY A 302 -5.48 -13.95 5.03
N ARG A 303 -4.91 -14.41 3.90
CA ARG A 303 -3.52 -14.87 3.85
C ARG A 303 -2.50 -13.72 3.85
N ALA A 304 -2.95 -12.52 3.62
CA ALA A 304 -2.20 -11.28 3.64
C ALA A 304 -3.10 -10.17 4.20
N PRO A 305 -2.52 -9.09 4.77
CA PRO A 305 -3.30 -7.92 5.18
C PRO A 305 -4.15 -7.38 4.03
N GLY A 306 -5.36 -6.92 4.34
CA GLY A 306 -6.33 -6.51 3.32
C GLY A 306 -7.03 -7.69 2.65
N GLY A 307 -7.14 -8.84 3.28
CA GLY A 307 -7.95 -9.96 2.83
C GLY A 307 -9.43 -9.57 2.68
N LYS A 308 -10.21 -10.38 1.94
CA LYS A 308 -11.65 -10.14 1.78
C LYS A 308 -12.35 -10.26 3.14
N PHE A 309 -13.30 -9.37 3.41
CA PHE A 309 -14.14 -9.47 4.60
C PHE A 309 -14.97 -10.75 4.55
N LEU A 310 -15.01 -11.47 5.68
CA LEU A 310 -15.83 -12.68 5.81
C LEU A 310 -17.30 -12.32 5.81
N GLN A 311 -17.66 -11.22 6.49
CA GLN A 311 -19.00 -10.65 6.57
C GLN A 311 -18.90 -9.13 6.45
N GLU A 312 -19.95 -8.51 5.91
CA GLU A 312 -20.01 -7.06 5.65
C GLU A 312 -21.07 -6.35 6.54
N ASP A 313 -21.84 -7.10 7.32
CA ASP A 313 -22.90 -6.62 8.21
C ASP A 313 -22.33 -6.18 9.56
N ILE A 314 -21.70 -5.02 9.61
CA ILE A 314 -21.10 -4.48 10.83
C ILE A 314 -22.18 -4.11 11.83
N VAL A 315 -22.10 -4.66 13.04
CA VAL A 315 -23.01 -4.36 14.16
C VAL A 315 -22.35 -3.50 15.23
N GLY A 316 -21.04 -3.52 15.37
CA GLY A 316 -20.34 -2.70 16.36
C GLY A 316 -18.86 -2.49 16.05
N ILE A 317 -18.31 -1.39 16.56
CA ILE A 317 -16.88 -1.06 16.46
C ILE A 317 -16.36 -0.72 17.85
N LEU A 318 -15.24 -1.30 18.25
CA LEU A 318 -14.51 -0.99 19.48
C LEU A 318 -13.18 -0.33 19.10
N GLU A 319 -13.03 0.95 19.40
CA GLU A 319 -11.78 1.70 19.26
C GLU A 319 -11.06 1.76 20.62
N PHE A 320 -9.72 1.76 20.62
CA PHE A 320 -8.88 1.74 21.83
C PHE A 320 -8.12 3.03 22.02
#